data_1ab309ac1b126033124c7ce8050bd513
#
_entry.id   1ab309ac1b126033124c7ce8050bd513
#
_cell.length_a   1.000
_cell.length_b   1.000
_cell.length_c   1.000
_cell.angle_alpha   90.00
_cell.angle_beta   90.00
_cell.angle_gamma   90.00
#
_symmetry.space_group_name_H-M   'P 1'
#
loop_
_entity.id
_entity.type
_entity.pdbx_description
1 polymer ?
#
loop_
_entity_poly.entity_id
_entity_poly.type
_entity_poly.pdbx_seq_one_letter_code
_entity_poly.pdbx_strand_id
1 'polypeptide(L)'
;AEIMALCKRLTAPDAPEHCTVCIGFTPDEEIGSGADHFDVAGFGADYAYTVDGGALGELEYENFNAASCAIKVHGVNIHPGSAKDQMRNALLMAIEWNSMLPPAETPAHTCGYEGFYHLMHMEGDEELATLQYIIRDHDAQKFDARKATVQQITDYLNQKWGAGTFECVIRDSYRNMREIMEQHMDVVEKAKAAFEENGVTPVISPIRGGTDGARLSYMGLPCPNLSTGGYNFHGRKEMITVEAMEAMVNVLESIVRNCLLYTSDAADD
;
A
#
# COMPACT_ATOMS: atom_id res chain seq x y z
N ALA A 1 -14.50 -1.43 -15.63
CA ALA A 1 -15.16 -0.86 -16.80
C ALA A 1 -14.14 -0.44 -17.87
N GLU A 2 -13.12 0.36 -17.54
CA GLU A 2 -12.11 0.93 -18.47
C GLU A 2 -11.36 -0.15 -19.25
N ILE A 3 -10.80 -1.15 -18.56
CA ILE A 3 -10.10 -2.29 -19.18
C ILE A 3 -11.02 -3.02 -20.16
N MET A 4 -12.29 -3.23 -19.83
CA MET A 4 -13.26 -3.86 -20.72
C MET A 4 -13.63 -3.00 -21.93
N ALA A 5 -13.65 -1.67 -21.76
CA ALA A 5 -13.84 -0.74 -22.86
C ALA A 5 -12.62 -0.72 -23.80
N LEU A 6 -11.41 -0.75 -23.26
CA LEU A 6 -10.18 -0.95 -24.03
C LEU A 6 -10.25 -2.28 -24.82
N CYS A 7 -10.56 -3.39 -24.16
CA CYS A 7 -10.67 -4.71 -24.81
C CYS A 7 -11.63 -4.68 -26.01
N LYS A 8 -12.77 -4.01 -25.85
CA LYS A 8 -13.73 -3.83 -26.95
C LYS A 8 -13.14 -3.06 -28.14
N ARG A 9 -12.33 -2.01 -27.88
CA ARG A 9 -11.65 -1.24 -28.93
C ARG A 9 -10.59 -2.07 -29.64
N LEU A 10 -9.76 -2.80 -28.90
CA LEU A 10 -8.67 -3.60 -29.46
C LEU A 10 -9.14 -4.83 -30.25
N THR A 11 -10.39 -5.27 -30.06
CA THR A 11 -10.99 -6.39 -30.80
C THR A 11 -11.92 -5.94 -31.93
N ALA A 12 -12.06 -4.64 -32.17
CA ALA A 12 -12.87 -4.10 -33.26
C ALA A 12 -12.18 -4.33 -34.62
N PRO A 13 -12.96 -4.40 -35.73
CA PRO A 13 -12.39 -4.60 -37.08
C PRO A 13 -11.43 -3.50 -37.54
N ASP A 14 -11.55 -2.31 -36.96
CA ASP A 14 -10.76 -1.10 -37.21
C ASP A 14 -9.80 -0.79 -36.04
N ALA A 15 -9.49 -1.79 -35.21
CA ALA A 15 -8.56 -1.65 -34.11
C ALA A 15 -7.19 -1.13 -34.58
N PRO A 16 -6.55 -0.22 -33.83
CA PRO A 16 -5.18 0.17 -34.12
C PRO A 16 -4.22 -1.01 -33.94
N GLU A 17 -3.08 -0.96 -34.61
CA GLU A 17 -1.99 -1.88 -34.30
C GLU A 17 -1.55 -1.73 -32.84
N HIS A 18 -1.33 -2.83 -32.14
CA HIS A 18 -0.95 -2.84 -30.72
C HIS A 18 -0.11 -4.08 -30.39
N CYS A 19 0.62 -4.02 -29.30
CA CYS A 19 1.34 -5.17 -28.75
C CYS A 19 0.37 -6.25 -28.23
N THR A 20 0.90 -7.41 -27.87
CA THR A 20 0.11 -8.44 -27.16
C THR A 20 -0.32 -7.88 -25.80
N VAL A 21 -1.61 -7.96 -25.49
CA VAL A 21 -2.19 -7.46 -24.25
C VAL A 21 -2.75 -8.61 -23.44
N CYS A 22 -2.24 -8.80 -22.23
CA CYS A 22 -2.78 -9.73 -21.25
C CYS A 22 -3.65 -8.95 -20.25
N ILE A 23 -4.84 -9.47 -19.95
CA ILE A 23 -5.76 -8.83 -19.01
C ILE A 23 -6.01 -9.79 -17.85
N GLY A 24 -5.82 -9.32 -16.62
CA GLY A 24 -6.08 -10.04 -15.39
C GLY A 24 -7.02 -9.26 -14.48
N PHE A 25 -7.86 -9.95 -13.73
CA PHE A 25 -8.69 -9.42 -12.67
C PHE A 25 -8.42 -10.22 -11.41
N THR A 26 -8.04 -9.53 -10.34
CA THR A 26 -7.73 -10.12 -9.04
C THR A 26 -8.91 -9.94 -8.09
N PRO A 27 -9.39 -11.00 -7.43
CA PRO A 27 -10.31 -10.87 -6.30
C PRO A 27 -9.55 -10.49 -5.02
N ASP A 28 -10.28 -10.03 -3.98
CA ASP A 28 -9.73 -9.84 -2.63
C ASP A 28 -8.61 -8.79 -2.52
N GLU A 29 -8.55 -7.80 -3.45
CA GLU A 29 -7.58 -6.69 -3.37
C GLU A 29 -7.80 -5.89 -2.09
N GLU A 30 -9.04 -5.56 -1.73
CA GLU A 30 -9.43 -4.74 -0.57
C GLU A 30 -9.00 -5.32 0.79
N ILE A 31 -8.70 -6.60 0.85
CA ILE A 31 -8.13 -7.25 2.03
C ILE A 31 -6.62 -7.52 1.89
N GLY A 32 -5.98 -7.00 0.82
CA GLY A 32 -4.54 -7.08 0.56
C GLY A 32 -4.07 -8.45 0.08
N SER A 33 -4.96 -9.28 -0.48
CA SER A 33 -4.67 -10.64 -0.95
C SER A 33 -4.88 -10.84 -2.45
N GLY A 34 -5.14 -9.77 -3.20
CA GLY A 34 -5.49 -9.84 -4.62
C GLY A 34 -4.48 -10.58 -5.49
N ALA A 35 -3.20 -10.29 -5.30
CA ALA A 35 -2.12 -10.91 -6.08
C ALA A 35 -1.53 -12.18 -5.46
N ASP A 36 -2.03 -12.68 -4.30
CA ASP A 36 -1.40 -13.80 -3.57
C ASP A 36 -1.26 -15.08 -4.39
N HIS A 37 -2.21 -15.34 -5.26
CA HIS A 37 -2.27 -16.54 -6.09
C HIS A 37 -2.17 -16.24 -7.59
N PHE A 38 -1.73 -15.02 -7.94
CA PHE A 38 -1.59 -14.63 -9.34
C PHE A 38 -0.44 -15.38 -10.00
N ASP A 39 -0.72 -16.09 -11.08
CA ASP A 39 0.29 -16.82 -11.85
C ASP A 39 1.01 -15.87 -12.83
N VAL A 40 2.03 -15.17 -12.32
CA VAL A 40 2.83 -14.23 -13.12
C VAL A 40 3.49 -14.92 -14.31
N ALA A 41 3.99 -16.15 -14.13
CA ALA A 41 4.66 -16.89 -15.21
C ALA A 41 3.66 -17.28 -16.31
N GLY A 42 2.48 -17.78 -15.92
CA GLY A 42 1.41 -18.12 -16.86
C GLY A 42 0.77 -16.89 -17.51
N PHE A 43 0.79 -15.74 -16.85
CA PHE A 43 0.31 -14.47 -17.40
C PHE A 43 1.18 -13.99 -18.57
N GLY A 44 2.50 -14.20 -18.51
CA GLY A 44 3.41 -14.10 -19.63
C GLY A 44 3.64 -12.67 -20.17
N ALA A 45 3.47 -11.64 -19.31
CA ALA A 45 3.74 -10.26 -19.66
C ALA A 45 5.11 -9.81 -19.12
N ASP A 46 5.80 -8.93 -19.86
CA ASP A 46 7.09 -8.37 -19.45
C ASP A 46 6.95 -7.30 -18.36
N TYR A 47 5.84 -6.56 -18.38
CA TYR A 47 5.43 -5.58 -17.39
C TYR A 47 3.91 -5.42 -17.39
N ALA A 48 3.36 -4.79 -16.39
CA ALA A 48 1.94 -4.55 -16.28
C ALA A 48 1.63 -3.17 -15.69
N TYR A 49 0.36 -2.81 -15.66
CA TYR A 49 -0.19 -1.68 -14.92
C TYR A 49 -1.43 -2.14 -14.17
N THR A 50 -1.54 -1.80 -12.90
CA THR A 50 -2.84 -1.81 -12.23
C THR A 50 -3.60 -0.54 -12.59
N VAL A 51 -4.90 -0.65 -12.83
CA VAL A 51 -5.81 0.49 -13.07
C VAL A 51 -6.68 0.63 -11.84
N ASP A 52 -6.09 1.17 -10.79
CA ASP A 52 -6.63 1.15 -9.42
C ASP A 52 -6.25 2.42 -8.63
N GLY A 53 -5.72 3.43 -9.29
CA GLY A 53 -5.32 4.69 -8.67
C GLY A 53 -6.46 5.70 -8.57
N GLY A 54 -6.13 6.87 -8.05
CA GLY A 54 -7.05 7.94 -7.72
C GLY A 54 -7.45 8.84 -8.89
N ALA A 55 -7.29 10.14 -8.69
CA ALA A 55 -7.72 11.17 -9.62
C ALA A 55 -7.04 11.06 -10.98
N LEU A 56 -7.73 11.47 -12.02
CA LEU A 56 -7.24 11.41 -13.40
C LEU A 56 -5.84 12.04 -13.53
N GLY A 57 -4.90 11.28 -14.05
CA GLY A 57 -3.51 11.67 -14.23
C GLY A 57 -2.57 11.16 -13.13
N GLU A 58 -3.05 10.64 -12.01
CA GLU A 58 -2.18 10.04 -11.01
C GLU A 58 -1.48 8.80 -11.58
N LEU A 59 -0.16 8.76 -11.37
CA LEU A 59 0.72 7.67 -11.77
C LEU A 59 1.63 7.37 -10.58
N GLU A 60 1.56 6.15 -10.08
CA GLU A 60 2.13 5.77 -8.81
C GLU A 60 3.05 4.57 -8.98
N TYR A 61 4.30 4.73 -8.60
CA TYR A 61 5.31 3.67 -8.60
C TYR A 61 6.02 3.52 -7.25
N GLU A 62 5.44 4.15 -6.23
CA GLU A 62 5.85 4.06 -4.83
C GLU A 62 4.62 3.84 -3.93
N ASN A 63 4.78 3.03 -2.90
CA ASN A 63 3.78 2.79 -1.87
C ASN A 63 4.44 2.67 -0.49
N PHE A 64 3.66 2.60 0.58
CA PHE A 64 4.22 2.34 1.90
C PHE A 64 4.90 0.97 2.01
N ASN A 65 5.96 0.90 2.83
CA ASN A 65 6.28 -0.34 3.55
C ASN A 65 5.29 -0.47 4.71
N ALA A 66 4.86 -1.68 5.01
CA ALA A 66 3.80 -1.93 5.95
C ALA A 66 4.09 -3.09 6.89
N ALA A 67 3.76 -2.88 8.17
CA ALA A 67 3.72 -3.94 9.16
C ALA A 67 2.48 -3.81 10.05
N SER A 68 2.04 -4.93 10.58
CA SER A 68 1.15 -5.00 11.73
C SER A 68 1.96 -5.19 13.00
N CYS A 69 1.46 -4.67 14.11
CA CYS A 69 2.06 -4.87 15.41
C CYS A 69 0.99 -5.14 16.44
N ALA A 70 1.15 -6.22 17.19
CA ALA A 70 0.29 -6.57 18.32
C ALA A 70 1.10 -6.51 19.61
N ILE A 71 0.58 -5.75 20.59
CA ILE A 71 1.13 -5.67 21.93
C ILE A 71 0.16 -6.33 22.88
N LYS A 72 0.62 -7.33 23.65
CA LYS A 72 -0.10 -7.89 24.79
C LYS A 72 0.50 -7.39 26.08
N VAL A 73 -0.33 -7.04 27.04
CA VAL A 73 0.09 -6.52 28.35
C VAL A 73 -0.55 -7.36 29.44
N HIS A 74 0.29 -7.98 30.25
CA HIS A 74 -0.13 -8.85 31.36
C HIS A 74 -0.12 -8.06 32.67
N GLY A 75 -1.29 -7.94 33.30
CA GLY A 75 -1.50 -7.32 34.58
C GLY A 75 -1.40 -8.29 35.76
N VAL A 76 -1.56 -7.75 36.94
CA VAL A 76 -1.74 -8.49 38.17
C VAL A 76 -2.96 -7.92 38.89
N ASN A 77 -4.04 -8.67 38.89
CA ASN A 77 -5.27 -8.27 39.55
C ASN A 77 -5.24 -8.64 41.04
N ILE A 78 -5.66 -7.72 41.88
CA ILE A 78 -5.80 -7.86 43.34
C ILE A 78 -7.03 -7.06 43.77
N HIS A 79 -7.71 -7.51 44.82
CA HIS A 79 -8.84 -6.76 45.36
C HIS A 79 -8.46 -5.30 45.61
N PRO A 80 -9.18 -4.32 45.05
CA PRO A 80 -8.78 -2.90 45.05
C PRO A 80 -8.47 -2.34 46.44
N GLY A 81 -9.19 -2.78 47.46
CA GLY A 81 -8.99 -2.35 48.86
C GLY A 81 -7.64 -2.82 49.44
N SER A 82 -6.95 -3.79 48.84
CA SER A 82 -5.69 -4.37 49.32
C SER A 82 -4.57 -4.25 48.28
N ALA A 83 -4.80 -3.49 47.18
CA ALA A 83 -3.97 -3.48 45.97
C ALA A 83 -2.71 -2.61 46.03
N LYS A 84 -2.52 -1.85 47.14
CA LYS A 84 -1.38 -0.93 47.26
C LYS A 84 -0.05 -1.68 47.05
N ASP A 85 0.76 -1.18 46.13
CA ASP A 85 2.08 -1.68 45.75
C ASP A 85 2.10 -3.12 45.19
N GLN A 86 0.93 -3.67 44.85
CA GLN A 86 0.79 -5.05 44.36
C GLN A 86 0.06 -5.14 43.01
N MET A 87 -1.01 -4.34 42.83
CA MET A 87 -1.76 -4.35 41.55
C MET A 87 -0.96 -3.75 40.42
N ARG A 88 -1.02 -4.41 39.28
CA ARG A 88 -0.55 -3.90 37.98
C ARG A 88 -1.70 -3.97 36.99
N ASN A 89 -2.34 -2.85 36.73
CA ASN A 89 -3.49 -2.79 35.85
C ASN A 89 -3.02 -2.77 34.39
N ALA A 90 -3.38 -3.81 33.62
CA ALA A 90 -2.94 -3.98 32.24
C ALA A 90 -3.42 -2.85 31.32
N LEU A 91 -4.64 -2.33 31.51
CA LEU A 91 -5.12 -1.18 30.71
C LEU A 91 -4.28 0.07 30.95
N LEU A 92 -3.93 0.40 32.19
CA LEU A 92 -3.11 1.56 32.49
C LEU A 92 -1.69 1.42 31.94
N MET A 93 -1.11 0.22 32.02
CA MET A 93 0.18 -0.08 31.41
C MET A 93 0.14 -0.04 29.88
N ALA A 94 -0.96 -0.45 29.24
CA ALA A 94 -1.17 -0.33 27.81
C ALA A 94 -1.27 1.15 27.37
N ILE A 95 -1.95 1.99 28.15
CA ILE A 95 -1.99 3.44 27.92
C ILE A 95 -0.59 4.06 28.06
N GLU A 96 0.19 3.62 29.07
CA GLU A 96 1.60 4.06 29.22
C GLU A 96 2.41 3.70 27.99
N TRP A 97 2.31 2.46 27.51
CA TRP A 97 2.99 2.00 26.30
C TRP A 97 2.65 2.89 25.09
N ASN A 98 1.36 3.13 24.84
CA ASN A 98 0.89 4.00 23.74
C ASN A 98 1.43 5.44 23.87
N SER A 99 1.52 5.96 25.08
CA SER A 99 1.99 7.34 25.33
C SER A 99 3.48 7.55 25.02
N MET A 100 4.26 6.49 24.88
CA MET A 100 5.67 6.56 24.53
C MET A 100 5.93 6.65 23.02
N LEU A 101 4.93 6.40 22.17
CA LEU A 101 5.04 6.64 20.74
C LEU A 101 5.00 8.16 20.45
N PRO A 102 5.68 8.63 19.39
CA PRO A 102 5.62 10.03 18.98
C PRO A 102 4.18 10.48 18.68
N PRO A 103 3.64 11.46 19.40
CA PRO A 103 2.21 11.79 19.32
C PRO A 103 1.77 12.42 17.98
N ALA A 104 2.72 13.02 17.24
CA ALA A 104 2.46 13.61 15.93
C ALA A 104 2.60 12.61 14.77
N GLU A 105 3.13 11.42 15.02
CA GLU A 105 3.34 10.42 13.98
C GLU A 105 2.13 9.48 13.85
N THR A 106 0.97 10.06 13.55
CA THR A 106 -0.31 9.36 13.38
C THR A 106 -0.94 9.74 12.03
N PRO A 107 -1.89 8.97 11.50
CA PRO A 107 -2.56 9.30 10.24
C PRO A 107 -3.21 10.70 10.24
N ALA A 108 -3.68 11.17 11.39
CA ALA A 108 -4.31 12.49 11.52
C ALA A 108 -3.33 13.67 11.41
N HIS A 109 -2.02 13.42 11.51
CA HIS A 109 -0.98 14.46 11.55
C HIS A 109 0.07 14.31 10.45
N THR A 110 -0.06 13.31 9.59
CA THR A 110 0.95 13.00 8.55
C THR A 110 0.35 13.04 7.14
N CYS A 111 1.15 13.46 6.17
CA CYS A 111 0.81 13.51 4.75
C CYS A 111 2.01 13.14 3.86
N GLY A 112 1.79 13.02 2.55
CA GLY A 112 2.84 12.71 1.57
C GLY A 112 3.68 11.51 1.98
N TYR A 113 4.98 11.71 2.10
CA TYR A 113 5.97 10.67 2.45
C TYR A 113 6.11 10.38 3.95
N GLU A 114 5.38 11.10 4.80
CA GLU A 114 5.50 10.92 6.25
C GLU A 114 4.85 9.62 6.70
N GLY A 115 5.63 8.80 7.41
CA GLY A 115 5.18 7.55 8.00
C GLY A 115 4.46 7.75 9.33
N PHE A 116 3.80 6.70 9.82
CA PHE A 116 3.01 6.76 11.04
C PHE A 116 2.91 5.43 11.80
N TYR A 117 2.47 5.54 13.06
CA TYR A 117 1.89 4.48 13.86
C TYR A 117 0.39 4.73 14.00
N HIS A 118 -0.43 3.74 13.75
CA HIS A 118 -1.88 3.88 13.89
C HIS A 118 -2.44 2.79 14.80
N LEU A 119 -2.96 3.19 15.95
CA LEU A 119 -3.70 2.32 16.85
C LEU A 119 -5.06 1.99 16.21
N MET A 120 -5.24 0.76 15.78
CA MET A 120 -6.46 0.28 15.14
C MET A 120 -7.48 -0.22 16.16
N HIS A 121 -7.00 -0.87 17.22
CA HIS A 121 -7.84 -1.49 18.22
C HIS A 121 -7.11 -1.57 19.56
N MET A 122 -7.86 -1.38 20.63
CA MET A 122 -7.43 -1.58 22.01
C MET A 122 -8.57 -2.16 22.81
N GLU A 123 -8.32 -3.26 23.50
CA GLU A 123 -9.29 -3.91 24.38
C GLU A 123 -8.61 -4.51 25.62
N GLY A 124 -9.36 -4.82 26.62
CA GLY A 124 -8.84 -5.54 27.80
C GLY A 124 -9.52 -5.17 29.11
N ASP A 125 -8.92 -5.67 30.18
CA ASP A 125 -9.28 -5.42 31.57
C ASP A 125 -8.02 -5.22 32.42
N GLU A 126 -8.11 -5.36 33.75
CA GLU A 126 -6.97 -5.20 34.66
C GLU A 126 -5.94 -6.33 34.56
N GLU A 127 -6.31 -7.50 34.02
CA GLU A 127 -5.42 -8.66 33.94
C GLU A 127 -4.73 -8.79 32.57
N LEU A 128 -5.43 -8.41 31.49
CA LEU A 128 -4.91 -8.53 30.14
C LEU A 128 -5.42 -7.37 29.28
N ALA A 129 -4.51 -6.68 28.60
CA ALA A 129 -4.86 -5.72 27.55
C ALA A 129 -4.13 -6.06 26.25
N THR A 130 -4.76 -5.73 25.13
CA THR A 130 -4.17 -5.86 23.79
C THR A 130 -4.31 -4.56 23.02
N LEU A 131 -3.24 -4.21 22.28
CA LEU A 131 -3.23 -3.10 21.32
C LEU A 131 -2.84 -3.64 19.95
N GLN A 132 -3.54 -3.19 18.91
CA GLN A 132 -3.25 -3.55 17.53
C GLN A 132 -2.91 -2.29 16.75
N TYR A 133 -1.72 -2.29 16.15
CA TYR A 133 -1.20 -1.19 15.34
C TYR A 133 -0.94 -1.63 13.91
N ILE A 134 -0.99 -0.64 13.03
CA ILE A 134 -0.30 -0.69 11.75
C ILE A 134 0.82 0.34 11.75
N ILE A 135 1.96 -0.03 11.14
CA ILE A 135 3.15 0.80 11.00
C ILE A 135 3.38 1.03 9.50
N ARG A 136 3.59 2.27 9.11
CA ARG A 136 3.77 2.66 7.71
C ARG A 136 4.93 3.64 7.56
N ASP A 137 5.74 3.46 6.53
CA ASP A 137 6.70 4.44 6.04
C ASP A 137 7.08 4.12 4.59
N HIS A 138 7.32 5.15 3.76
CA HIS A 138 7.82 4.94 2.40
C HIS A 138 9.30 4.56 2.38
N ASP A 139 10.08 5.14 3.29
CA ASP A 139 11.51 4.88 3.40
C ASP A 139 11.77 3.61 4.22
N ALA A 140 12.51 2.66 3.65
CA ALA A 140 12.78 1.37 4.29
C ALA A 140 13.58 1.51 5.60
N GLN A 141 14.54 2.44 5.66
CA GLN A 141 15.35 2.65 6.87
C GLN A 141 14.51 3.27 8.00
N LYS A 142 13.66 4.26 7.67
CA LYS A 142 12.72 4.83 8.63
C LYS A 142 11.70 3.81 9.10
N PHE A 143 11.22 2.97 8.19
CA PHE A 143 10.30 1.87 8.53
C PHE A 143 10.93 0.90 9.53
N ASP A 144 12.17 0.48 9.31
CA ASP A 144 12.91 -0.37 10.25
C ASP A 144 13.16 0.36 11.59
N ALA A 145 13.48 1.64 11.56
CA ALA A 145 13.62 2.45 12.77
C ALA A 145 12.30 2.54 13.56
N ARG A 146 11.15 2.61 12.89
CA ARG A 146 9.82 2.59 13.53
C ARG A 146 9.57 1.26 14.25
N LYS A 147 9.87 0.14 13.59
CA LYS A 147 9.75 -1.20 14.21
C LYS A 147 10.70 -1.32 15.42
N ALA A 148 11.91 -0.82 15.29
CA ALA A 148 12.87 -0.81 16.39
C ALA A 148 12.39 0.04 17.58
N THR A 149 11.75 1.18 17.34
CA THR A 149 11.17 2.03 18.39
C THR A 149 10.09 1.27 19.18
N VAL A 150 9.20 0.56 18.50
CA VAL A 150 8.17 -0.27 19.13
C VAL A 150 8.81 -1.34 20.03
N GLN A 151 9.85 -2.00 19.54
CA GLN A 151 10.57 -3.01 20.35
C GLN A 151 11.27 -2.38 21.55
N GLN A 152 11.95 -1.24 21.37
CA GLN A 152 12.64 -0.53 22.46
C GLN A 152 11.67 -0.06 23.56
N ILE A 153 10.49 0.42 23.22
CA ILE A 153 9.44 0.77 24.19
C ILE A 153 9.05 -0.48 24.98
N THR A 154 8.82 -1.58 24.28
CA THR A 154 8.42 -2.85 24.91
C THR A 154 9.51 -3.36 25.86
N ASP A 155 10.76 -3.32 25.43
CA ASP A 155 11.91 -3.75 26.25
C ASP A 155 12.10 -2.88 27.49
N TYR A 156 11.98 -1.56 27.34
CA TYR A 156 12.05 -0.61 28.44
C TYR A 156 10.94 -0.87 29.47
N LEU A 157 9.72 -1.06 29.05
CA LEU A 157 8.60 -1.33 29.95
C LEU A 157 8.69 -2.70 30.60
N ASN A 158 9.26 -3.70 29.93
CA ASN A 158 9.58 -4.98 30.55
C ASN A 158 10.68 -4.87 31.64
N GLN A 159 11.65 -3.96 31.47
CA GLN A 159 12.60 -3.66 32.55
C GLN A 159 11.93 -2.97 33.73
N LYS A 160 10.99 -2.07 33.49
CA LYS A 160 10.26 -1.34 34.51
C LYS A 160 9.27 -2.21 35.30
N TRP A 161 8.47 -3.01 34.58
CA TRP A 161 7.33 -3.72 35.14
C TRP A 161 7.61 -5.22 35.42
N GLY A 162 8.72 -5.74 34.89
CA GLY A 162 9.10 -7.14 34.98
C GLY A 162 9.09 -7.84 33.62
N ALA A 163 10.02 -8.74 33.41
CA ALA A 163 10.16 -9.51 32.19
C ALA A 163 8.87 -10.27 31.85
N GLY A 164 8.45 -10.21 30.58
CA GLY A 164 7.24 -10.89 30.10
C GLY A 164 5.94 -10.17 30.40
N THR A 165 5.98 -8.96 31.01
CA THR A 165 4.78 -8.13 31.20
C THR A 165 4.22 -7.63 29.88
N PHE A 166 5.08 -7.32 28.91
CA PHE A 166 4.72 -6.90 27.56
C PHE A 166 5.25 -7.90 26.54
N GLU A 167 4.38 -8.38 25.69
CA GLU A 167 4.72 -9.15 24.51
C GLU A 167 4.50 -8.27 23.27
N CYS A 168 5.48 -8.30 22.35
CA CYS A 168 5.39 -7.56 21.08
C CYS A 168 5.55 -8.55 19.92
N VAL A 169 4.62 -8.50 18.98
CA VAL A 169 4.69 -9.29 17.74
C VAL A 169 4.53 -8.34 16.57
N ILE A 170 5.59 -8.18 15.76
CA ILE A 170 5.60 -7.40 14.53
C ILE A 170 5.61 -8.36 13.35
N ARG A 171 4.77 -8.08 12.33
CA ARG A 171 4.71 -8.84 11.08
C ARG A 171 4.69 -7.88 9.91
N ASP A 172 5.69 -7.99 9.03
CA ASP A 172 5.71 -7.25 7.77
C ASP A 172 4.58 -7.76 6.87
N SER A 173 3.92 -6.85 6.16
CA SER A 173 2.78 -7.15 5.28
C SER A 173 3.17 -7.00 3.81
N TYR A 174 3.63 -5.82 3.42
CA TYR A 174 4.10 -5.53 2.06
C TYR A 174 5.22 -4.50 2.06
N ARG A 175 5.92 -4.39 0.93
CA ARG A 175 7.03 -3.46 0.74
C ARG A 175 6.70 -2.40 -0.30
N ASN A 176 7.44 -1.29 -0.25
CA ASN A 176 7.41 -0.28 -1.29
C ASN A 176 7.97 -0.84 -2.60
N MET A 177 7.19 -0.74 -3.69
CA MET A 177 7.62 -1.23 -5.02
C MET A 177 8.70 -0.37 -5.68
N ARG A 178 9.03 0.79 -5.13
CA ARG A 178 10.01 1.72 -5.67
C ARG A 178 11.33 1.05 -6.02
N GLU A 179 11.85 0.19 -5.14
CA GLU A 179 13.13 -0.52 -5.34
C GLU A 179 13.14 -1.33 -6.65
N ILE A 180 12.01 -1.91 -7.01
CA ILE A 180 11.85 -2.65 -8.27
C ILE A 180 11.62 -1.67 -9.42
N MET A 181 10.74 -0.69 -9.24
CA MET A 181 10.35 0.24 -10.30
C MET A 181 11.50 1.16 -10.75
N GLU A 182 12.44 1.51 -9.86
CA GLU A 182 13.65 2.27 -10.24
C GLU A 182 14.52 1.55 -11.30
N GLN A 183 14.40 0.24 -11.41
CA GLN A 183 15.06 -0.56 -12.45
C GLN A 183 14.25 -0.68 -13.74
N HIS A 184 12.99 -0.21 -13.73
CA HIS A 184 12.01 -0.31 -14.80
C HIS A 184 11.31 1.04 -15.07
N MET A 185 12.06 2.14 -15.00
CA MET A 185 11.50 3.49 -15.19
C MET A 185 10.96 3.72 -16.60
N ASP A 186 11.41 2.96 -17.59
CA ASP A 186 10.85 2.95 -18.93
C ASP A 186 9.34 2.66 -18.94
N VAL A 187 8.87 1.78 -18.05
CA VAL A 187 7.44 1.49 -17.88
C VAL A 187 6.68 2.72 -17.38
N VAL A 188 7.27 3.46 -16.44
CA VAL A 188 6.68 4.71 -15.90
C VAL A 188 6.67 5.80 -16.98
N GLU A 189 7.75 5.96 -17.73
CA GLU A 189 7.84 6.97 -18.79
C GLU A 189 6.88 6.68 -19.97
N LYS A 190 6.63 5.42 -20.31
CA LYS A 190 5.60 5.03 -21.29
C LYS A 190 4.20 5.47 -20.83
N ALA A 191 3.87 5.29 -19.57
CA ALA A 191 2.59 5.74 -19.01
C ALA A 191 2.48 7.28 -19.03
N LYS A 192 3.54 8.00 -18.63
CA LYS A 192 3.58 9.47 -18.68
C LYS A 192 3.33 9.98 -20.10
N ALA A 193 4.04 9.44 -21.08
CA ALA A 193 3.86 9.83 -22.48
C ALA A 193 2.42 9.60 -22.97
N ALA A 194 1.79 8.49 -22.56
CA ALA A 194 0.42 8.20 -22.91
C ALA A 194 -0.59 9.17 -22.25
N PHE A 195 -0.38 9.59 -21.02
CA PHE A 195 -1.18 10.64 -20.39
C PHE A 195 -1.06 11.97 -21.16
N GLU A 196 0.18 12.40 -21.43
CA GLU A 196 0.46 13.65 -22.13
C GLU A 196 -0.11 13.67 -23.57
N GLU A 197 -0.02 12.55 -24.30
CA GLU A 197 -0.62 12.38 -25.64
C GLU A 197 -2.13 12.62 -25.62
N ASN A 198 -2.80 12.26 -24.53
CA ASN A 198 -4.24 12.42 -24.34
C ASN A 198 -4.63 13.74 -23.64
N GLY A 199 -3.69 14.67 -23.51
CA GLY A 199 -3.94 15.98 -22.89
C GLY A 199 -4.17 15.92 -21.37
N VAL A 200 -3.80 14.82 -20.73
CA VAL A 200 -3.86 14.64 -19.27
C VAL A 200 -2.46 14.88 -18.70
N THR A 201 -2.35 15.78 -17.74
CA THR A 201 -1.08 16.04 -17.05
C THR A 201 -0.79 14.90 -16.08
N PRO A 202 0.33 14.15 -16.24
CA PRO A 202 0.69 13.12 -15.29
C PRO A 202 1.12 13.72 -13.95
N VAL A 203 0.63 13.15 -12.86
CA VAL A 203 0.95 13.54 -11.48
C VAL A 203 1.56 12.34 -10.76
N ILE A 204 2.86 12.43 -10.51
CA ILE A 204 3.55 11.39 -9.74
C ILE A 204 3.27 11.62 -8.26
N SER A 205 2.63 10.65 -7.62
CA SER A 205 2.33 10.67 -6.19
C SER A 205 2.64 9.32 -5.55
N PRO A 206 3.04 9.29 -4.27
CA PRO A 206 3.22 8.04 -3.56
C PRO A 206 1.88 7.54 -3.01
N ILE A 207 1.61 6.24 -3.14
CA ILE A 207 0.45 5.60 -2.52
C ILE A 207 0.64 5.55 -1.00
N ARG A 208 -0.31 6.07 -0.25
CA ARG A 208 -0.30 5.97 1.23
C ARG A 208 -1.00 4.69 1.72
N GLY A 209 -0.87 3.62 0.99
CA GLY A 209 -1.43 2.31 1.23
C GLY A 209 -0.61 1.22 0.56
N GLY A 210 -1.25 0.09 0.29
CA GLY A 210 -0.75 -0.99 -0.57
C GLY A 210 -1.46 -0.97 -1.92
N THR A 211 -1.01 -1.81 -2.83
CA THR A 211 -1.64 -2.09 -4.12
C THR A 211 -1.18 -3.46 -4.61
N ASP A 212 -1.99 -4.13 -5.39
CA ASP A 212 -1.60 -5.38 -6.07
C ASP A 212 -0.36 -5.19 -6.94
N GLY A 213 -0.19 -4.01 -7.55
CA GLY A 213 0.99 -3.66 -8.34
C GLY A 213 2.31 -3.78 -7.57
N ALA A 214 2.32 -3.41 -6.28
CA ALA A 214 3.49 -3.59 -5.43
C ALA A 214 3.83 -5.07 -5.25
N ARG A 215 2.83 -5.92 -5.02
CA ARG A 215 3.05 -7.36 -4.86
C ARG A 215 3.49 -8.02 -6.15
N LEU A 216 2.84 -7.70 -7.25
CA LEU A 216 3.21 -8.18 -8.59
C LEU A 216 4.64 -7.79 -8.96
N SER A 217 5.07 -6.57 -8.63
CA SER A 217 6.44 -6.11 -8.86
C SER A 217 7.47 -7.00 -8.15
N TYR A 218 7.23 -7.36 -6.88
CA TYR A 218 8.10 -8.29 -6.15
C TYR A 218 7.99 -9.75 -6.61
N MET A 219 6.93 -10.11 -7.35
CA MET A 219 6.80 -11.43 -7.99
C MET A 219 7.48 -11.48 -9.37
N GLY A 220 8.14 -10.40 -9.80
CA GLY A 220 8.88 -10.32 -11.05
C GLY A 220 8.11 -9.72 -12.23
N LEU A 221 6.98 -9.06 -11.97
CA LEU A 221 6.19 -8.33 -12.96
C LEU A 221 6.15 -6.84 -12.57
N PRO A 222 7.06 -5.99 -13.08
CA PRO A 222 7.05 -4.55 -12.80
C PRO A 222 5.68 -3.95 -13.12
N CYS A 223 5.02 -3.34 -12.11
CA CYS A 223 3.62 -2.99 -12.24
C CYS A 223 3.28 -1.69 -11.46
N PRO A 224 3.52 -0.51 -12.06
CA PRO A 224 3.06 0.74 -11.48
C PRO A 224 1.54 0.87 -11.57
N ASN A 225 0.98 1.76 -10.75
CA ASN A 225 -0.46 1.98 -10.66
C ASN A 225 -0.87 3.21 -11.47
N LEU A 226 -1.91 3.08 -12.27
CA LEU A 226 -2.54 4.15 -13.05
C LEU A 226 -3.81 4.61 -12.37
N SER A 227 -4.12 5.89 -12.51
CA SER A 227 -5.39 6.45 -12.06
C SER A 227 -6.60 5.77 -12.72
N THR A 228 -7.72 5.76 -12.03
CA THR A 228 -9.05 5.48 -12.59
C THR A 228 -9.80 6.76 -12.93
N GLY A 229 -9.44 7.88 -12.31
CA GLY A 229 -10.18 9.14 -12.34
C GLY A 229 -11.30 9.19 -11.29
N GLY A 230 -11.26 8.31 -10.29
CA GLY A 230 -12.20 8.25 -9.20
C GLY A 230 -11.87 9.19 -8.04
N TYR A 231 -12.83 9.38 -7.14
CA TYR A 231 -12.73 10.26 -5.97
C TYR A 231 -13.46 9.67 -4.77
N ASN A 232 -13.02 10.05 -3.57
CA ASN A 232 -13.65 9.73 -2.28
C ASN A 232 -13.74 8.23 -1.99
N PHE A 233 -12.74 7.46 -2.39
CA PHE A 233 -12.65 6.01 -2.21
C PHE A 233 -12.97 5.59 -0.77
N HIS A 234 -13.62 4.44 -0.63
CA HIS A 234 -14.12 3.87 0.63
C HIS A 234 -15.12 4.77 1.37
N GLY A 235 -15.57 5.85 0.76
CA GLY A 235 -16.51 6.81 1.34
C GLY A 235 -17.92 6.66 0.77
N ARG A 236 -18.92 7.18 1.50
CA ARG A 236 -20.31 7.19 1.02
C ARG A 236 -20.55 8.11 -0.21
N LYS A 237 -19.56 8.91 -0.56
CA LYS A 237 -19.59 9.84 -1.70
C LYS A 237 -18.56 9.43 -2.76
N GLU A 238 -18.18 8.19 -2.78
CA GLU A 238 -17.33 7.64 -3.81
C GLU A 238 -17.97 7.83 -5.18
N MET A 239 -17.19 8.33 -6.12
CA MET A 239 -17.68 8.64 -7.46
C MET A 239 -16.56 8.60 -8.49
N ILE A 240 -16.96 8.36 -9.73
CA ILE A 240 -16.14 8.55 -10.93
C ILE A 240 -17.00 9.21 -12.01
N THR A 241 -16.41 10.06 -12.84
CA THR A 241 -17.14 10.64 -13.97
C THR A 241 -16.96 9.81 -15.23
N VAL A 242 -17.93 9.86 -16.14
CA VAL A 242 -17.85 9.16 -17.43
C VAL A 242 -16.68 9.71 -18.25
N GLU A 243 -16.47 11.03 -18.21
CA GLU A 243 -15.40 11.72 -18.93
C GLU A 243 -14.02 11.26 -18.46
N ALA A 244 -13.83 11.04 -17.15
CA ALA A 244 -12.58 10.51 -16.61
C ALA A 244 -12.36 9.05 -17.05
N MET A 245 -13.40 8.23 -17.03
CA MET A 245 -13.32 6.85 -17.53
C MET A 245 -12.97 6.80 -19.03
N GLU A 246 -13.58 7.66 -19.85
CA GLU A 246 -13.28 7.75 -21.29
C GLU A 246 -11.86 8.23 -21.54
N ALA A 247 -11.38 9.21 -20.78
CA ALA A 247 -9.99 9.67 -20.84
C ALA A 247 -9.01 8.55 -20.49
N MET A 248 -9.27 7.78 -19.43
CA MET A 248 -8.43 6.64 -19.07
C MET A 248 -8.43 5.53 -20.13
N VAL A 249 -9.55 5.25 -20.77
CA VAL A 249 -9.59 4.30 -21.90
C VAL A 249 -8.68 4.77 -23.05
N ASN A 250 -8.66 6.07 -23.35
CA ASN A 250 -7.74 6.62 -24.36
C ASN A 250 -6.28 6.51 -23.94
N VAL A 251 -5.95 6.78 -22.68
CA VAL A 251 -4.59 6.61 -22.13
C VAL A 251 -4.15 5.15 -22.24
N LEU A 252 -4.99 4.22 -21.82
CA LEU A 252 -4.70 2.78 -21.91
C LEU A 252 -4.48 2.32 -23.35
N GLU A 253 -5.29 2.81 -24.31
CA GLU A 253 -5.11 2.55 -25.73
C GLU A 253 -3.76 3.08 -26.25
N SER A 254 -3.39 4.31 -25.83
CA SER A 254 -2.07 4.89 -26.18
C SER A 254 -0.91 4.06 -25.62
N ILE A 255 -1.00 3.57 -24.38
CA ILE A 255 0.02 2.70 -23.78
C ILE A 255 0.25 1.45 -24.65
N VAL A 256 -0.79 0.74 -25.02
CA VAL A 256 -0.67 -0.54 -25.75
C VAL A 256 -0.29 -0.34 -27.21
N ARG A 257 -0.63 0.80 -27.80
CA ARG A 257 -0.21 1.19 -29.14
C ARG A 257 1.26 1.59 -29.19
N ASN A 258 1.67 2.43 -28.25
CA ASN A 258 3.02 2.98 -28.19
C ASN A 258 4.08 1.93 -27.79
N CYS A 259 3.66 0.80 -27.23
CA CYS A 259 4.53 -0.34 -26.94
C CYS A 259 5.29 -0.81 -28.22
N LEU A 260 4.69 -0.73 -29.39
CA LEU A 260 5.33 -1.11 -30.67
C LEU A 260 6.48 -0.18 -31.04
N LEU A 261 6.42 1.11 -30.68
CA LEU A 261 7.44 2.09 -31.03
C LEU A 261 8.74 1.86 -30.27
N TYR A 262 8.67 1.38 -29.04
CA TYR A 262 9.83 1.13 -28.18
C TYR A 262 10.52 -0.21 -28.42
N THR A 263 9.90 -1.14 -29.17
CA THR A 263 10.52 -2.42 -29.55
C THR A 263 11.32 -2.32 -30.84
N SER A 264 11.07 -1.31 -31.70
CA SER A 264 11.81 -1.10 -32.95
C SER A 264 13.17 -0.43 -32.73
N ASP A 265 13.33 0.44 -31.73
CA ASP A 265 14.59 1.14 -31.45
C ASP A 265 15.65 0.26 -30.77
N ALA A 266 15.23 -0.86 -30.13
CA ALA A 266 16.13 -1.82 -29.51
C ALA A 266 16.69 -2.88 -30.48
N ALA A 267 16.25 -2.89 -31.74
CA ALA A 267 16.70 -3.83 -32.77
C ALA A 267 17.74 -3.23 -33.72
N ASP A 268 18.05 -1.94 -33.60
CA ASP A 268 18.98 -1.20 -34.50
C ASP A 268 20.29 -0.79 -33.80
N ASP A 269 20.60 -1.24 -32.59
CA ASP A 269 21.90 -1.12 -31.90
C ASP A 269 22.59 -2.53 -31.78
#